data_4150ea72290f142d4cdb9342cc9d4282
#
_entry.id   4150ea72290f142d4cdb9342cc9d4282
#
_cell.length_a   1.000
_cell.length_b   1.000
_cell.length_c   1.000
_cell.angle_alpha   90.00
_cell.angle_beta   90.00
_cell.angle_gamma   90.00
#
_symmetry.space_group_name_H-M   'P 1'
#
loop_
_entity.id
_entity.type
_entity.pdbx_description
1 polymer ?
#
loop_
_entity_poly.entity_id
_entity_poly.type
_entity_poly.pdbx_seq_one_letter_code
_entity_poly.pdbx_strand_id
1 'polypeptide(L)'
;MLETFEKITVLIVDDSLVMRKIVATALAKDPEMQVVGFAANGEEAIQAVKALNPQAVTLDIEMPIMDGITALKEIRKFAPRLPIIMLSTLTLPGARAAIDALLHGASDYVGKPASSSGMDEAFSVLSESVIPKIKGLIRRIQIVKVATQTPKRLPINEQPH
;
A
#
# COMPACT_ATOMS: atom_id res chain seq x y z
N MET A 1 28.07 1.91 -14.95
CA MET A 1 27.55 1.25 -13.74
C MET A 1 26.04 1.31 -13.79
N LEU A 2 25.41 0.16 -13.88
CA LEU A 2 23.95 0.08 -13.84
C LEU A 2 23.53 0.25 -12.40
N GLU A 3 22.92 1.39 -12.07
CA GLU A 3 22.25 1.55 -10.79
C GLU A 3 21.09 0.56 -10.75
N THR A 4 21.22 -0.46 -9.92
CA THR A 4 20.11 -1.35 -9.62
C THR A 4 19.16 -0.59 -8.68
N PHE A 5 18.11 0.01 -9.25
CA PHE A 5 17.03 0.54 -8.44
C PHE A 5 16.33 -0.64 -7.76
N GLU A 6 16.31 -0.62 -6.43
CA GLU A 6 15.50 -1.58 -5.69
C GLU A 6 14.04 -1.39 -6.07
N LYS A 7 13.41 -2.48 -6.49
CA LYS A 7 11.98 -2.47 -6.81
C LYS A 7 11.16 -2.30 -5.54
N ILE A 8 10.06 -1.61 -5.68
CA ILE A 8 9.07 -1.47 -4.62
C ILE A 8 8.27 -2.77 -4.54
N THR A 9 8.34 -3.46 -3.42
CA THR A 9 7.65 -4.73 -3.21
C THR A 9 6.22 -4.48 -2.73
N VAL A 10 5.25 -5.11 -3.40
CA VAL A 10 3.82 -4.91 -3.13
C VAL A 10 3.13 -6.25 -2.86
N LEU A 11 2.35 -6.30 -1.79
CA LEU A 11 1.43 -7.39 -1.51
C LEU A 11 0.04 -6.99 -1.99
N ILE A 12 -0.62 -7.86 -2.74
CA ILE A 12 -1.97 -7.64 -3.24
C ILE A 12 -2.94 -8.52 -2.46
N VAL A 13 -3.93 -7.90 -1.82
CA VAL A 13 -4.95 -8.59 -1.02
C VAL A 13 -6.33 -8.33 -1.59
N ASP A 14 -6.98 -9.36 -2.09
CA ASP A 14 -8.34 -9.34 -2.62
C ASP A 14 -8.88 -10.77 -2.64
N ASP A 15 -10.13 -10.98 -2.32
CA ASP A 15 -10.74 -12.31 -2.36
C ASP A 15 -11.05 -12.80 -3.78
N SER A 16 -11.07 -11.89 -4.75
CA SER A 16 -11.30 -12.21 -6.15
C SER A 16 -9.99 -12.50 -6.88
N LEU A 17 -9.86 -13.69 -7.42
CA LEU A 17 -8.71 -14.05 -8.27
C LEU A 17 -8.57 -13.11 -9.46
N VAL A 18 -9.69 -12.72 -10.07
CA VAL A 18 -9.72 -11.81 -11.23
C VAL A 18 -9.17 -10.44 -10.80
N MET A 19 -9.63 -9.91 -9.68
CA MET A 19 -9.14 -8.63 -9.17
C MET A 19 -7.65 -8.67 -8.82
N ARG A 20 -7.18 -9.75 -8.21
CA ARG A 20 -5.73 -9.91 -7.94
C ARG A 20 -4.92 -9.82 -9.22
N LYS A 21 -5.37 -10.48 -10.29
CA LYS A 21 -4.71 -10.43 -11.61
C LYS A 21 -4.77 -9.04 -12.24
N ILE A 22 -5.90 -8.36 -12.11
CA ILE A 22 -6.06 -6.98 -12.63
C ILE A 22 -5.09 -6.03 -11.92
N VAL A 23 -5.03 -6.07 -10.61
CA VAL A 23 -4.12 -5.23 -9.82
C VAL A 23 -2.67 -5.55 -10.15
N ALA A 24 -2.31 -6.84 -10.22
CA ALA A 24 -0.96 -7.27 -10.56
C ALA A 24 -0.55 -6.78 -11.96
N THR A 25 -1.43 -6.89 -12.95
CA THR A 25 -1.17 -6.41 -14.30
C THR A 25 -1.03 -4.89 -14.35
N ALA A 26 -1.87 -4.18 -13.61
CA ALA A 26 -1.79 -2.72 -13.51
C ALA A 26 -0.46 -2.26 -12.91
N LEU A 27 -0.01 -2.90 -11.83
CA LEU A 27 1.27 -2.58 -11.19
C LEU A 27 2.46 -2.94 -12.08
N ALA A 28 2.37 -4.02 -12.86
CA ALA A 28 3.44 -4.45 -13.75
C ALA A 28 3.73 -3.48 -14.89
N LYS A 29 2.86 -2.50 -15.13
CA LYS A 29 3.13 -1.41 -16.10
C LYS A 29 4.29 -0.52 -15.67
N ASP A 30 4.63 -0.52 -14.39
CA ASP A 30 5.77 0.22 -13.88
C ASP A 30 6.89 -0.76 -13.51
N PRO A 31 8.07 -0.64 -14.14
CA PRO A 31 9.19 -1.55 -13.89
C PRO A 31 9.77 -1.44 -12.47
N GLU A 32 9.46 -0.37 -11.76
CA GLU A 32 9.89 -0.19 -10.36
C GLU A 32 9.02 -0.98 -9.37
N MET A 33 7.87 -1.50 -9.80
CA MET A 33 6.96 -2.28 -8.97
C MET A 33 7.23 -3.77 -9.08
N GLN A 34 7.21 -4.46 -7.95
CA GLN A 34 7.32 -5.92 -7.90
C GLN A 34 6.25 -6.48 -6.98
N VAL A 35 5.35 -7.28 -7.53
CA VAL A 35 4.37 -8.01 -6.73
C VAL A 35 5.08 -9.19 -6.07
N VAL A 36 5.07 -9.25 -4.74
CA VAL A 36 5.79 -10.29 -3.98
C VAL A 36 4.86 -11.36 -3.43
N GLY A 37 3.56 -11.16 -3.47
CA GLY A 37 2.61 -12.16 -3.00
C GLY A 37 1.17 -11.69 -3.11
N PHE A 38 0.28 -12.64 -2.79
CA PHE A 38 -1.16 -12.44 -2.81
C PHE A 38 -1.78 -13.00 -1.54
N ALA A 39 -2.88 -12.40 -1.12
CA ALA A 39 -3.71 -12.92 -0.03
C ALA A 39 -5.19 -12.79 -0.42
N ALA A 40 -6.01 -13.73 0.01
CA ALA A 40 -7.43 -13.81 -0.35
C ALA A 40 -8.38 -13.38 0.77
N ASN A 41 -7.86 -13.07 1.94
CA ASN A 41 -8.64 -12.58 3.10
C ASN A 41 -7.70 -11.88 4.09
N GLY A 42 -8.29 -11.30 5.14
CA GLY A 42 -7.55 -10.53 6.12
C GLY A 42 -6.56 -11.35 6.95
N GLU A 43 -6.88 -12.61 7.28
CA GLU A 43 -5.96 -13.49 8.03
C GLU A 43 -4.72 -13.80 7.20
N GLU A 44 -4.90 -14.17 5.94
CA GLU A 44 -3.79 -14.38 5.01
C GLU A 44 -2.97 -13.11 4.82
N ALA A 45 -3.63 -11.94 4.76
CA ALA A 45 -2.94 -10.66 4.63
C ALA A 45 -2.01 -10.40 5.81
N ILE A 46 -2.45 -10.62 7.04
CA ILE A 46 -1.63 -10.46 8.23
C ILE A 46 -0.39 -11.36 8.16
N GLN A 47 -0.58 -12.64 7.84
CA GLN A 47 0.53 -13.58 7.73
C GLN A 47 1.48 -13.22 6.60
N ALA A 48 0.96 -12.79 5.46
CA ALA A 48 1.78 -12.40 4.30
C ALA A 48 2.62 -11.14 4.60
N VAL A 49 2.07 -10.16 5.29
CA VAL A 49 2.83 -8.97 5.70
C VAL A 49 4.00 -9.36 6.60
N LYS A 50 3.77 -10.24 7.56
CA LYS A 50 4.83 -10.72 8.45
C LYS A 50 5.90 -11.53 7.72
N ALA A 51 5.48 -12.41 6.81
CA ALA A 51 6.39 -13.31 6.10
C ALA A 51 7.18 -12.61 4.99
N LEU A 52 6.55 -11.71 4.25
CA LEU A 52 7.12 -11.10 3.04
C LEU A 52 7.70 -9.71 3.28
N ASN A 53 7.31 -9.06 4.36
CA ASN A 53 7.72 -7.68 4.69
C ASN A 53 7.61 -6.73 3.48
N PRO A 54 6.43 -6.61 2.85
CA PRO A 54 6.27 -5.77 1.66
C PRO A 54 6.45 -4.29 2.00
N GLN A 55 6.83 -3.50 1.02
CA GLN A 55 6.94 -2.04 1.16
C GLN A 55 5.61 -1.32 0.98
N ALA A 56 4.64 -1.98 0.37
CA ALA A 56 3.28 -1.46 0.22
C ALA A 56 2.28 -2.62 0.12
N VAL A 57 1.03 -2.32 0.45
CA VAL A 57 -0.08 -3.28 0.36
C VAL A 57 -1.25 -2.62 -0.34
N THR A 58 -1.87 -3.31 -1.30
CA THR A 58 -3.23 -2.99 -1.75
C THR A 58 -4.18 -3.93 -1.04
N LEU A 59 -5.20 -3.39 -0.41
CA LEU A 59 -6.06 -4.15 0.51
C LEU A 59 -7.54 -3.91 0.20
N ASP A 60 -8.22 -4.94 -0.26
CA ASP A 60 -9.66 -4.93 -0.44
C ASP A 60 -10.37 -4.82 0.91
N ILE A 61 -11.48 -4.11 0.95
CA ILE A 61 -12.26 -3.92 2.18
C ILE A 61 -13.13 -5.13 2.47
N GLU A 62 -13.92 -5.59 1.50
CA GLU A 62 -14.88 -6.68 1.69
C GLU A 62 -14.28 -8.04 1.32
N MET A 63 -14.05 -8.86 2.31
CA MET A 63 -13.49 -10.20 2.14
C MET A 63 -14.10 -11.17 3.15
N PRO A 64 -14.19 -12.48 2.82
CA PRO A 64 -14.63 -13.49 3.78
C PRO A 64 -13.59 -13.71 4.88
N ILE A 65 -13.98 -14.38 5.94
CA ILE A 65 -13.13 -14.78 7.09
C ILE A 65 -12.72 -13.58 7.94
N MET A 66 -11.99 -12.64 7.36
CA MET A 66 -11.61 -11.37 7.99
C MET A 66 -11.59 -10.29 6.91
N ASP A 67 -12.34 -9.21 7.14
CA ASP A 67 -12.40 -8.08 6.20
C ASP A 67 -11.13 -7.23 6.24
N GLY A 68 -11.02 -6.31 5.26
CA GLY A 68 -9.83 -5.47 5.11
C GLY A 68 -9.65 -4.48 6.25
N ILE A 69 -10.71 -3.94 6.83
CA ILE A 69 -10.59 -2.97 7.93
C ILE A 69 -10.09 -3.66 9.20
N THR A 70 -10.60 -4.84 9.49
CA THR A 70 -10.12 -5.66 10.62
C THR A 70 -8.65 -6.02 10.42
N ALA A 71 -8.27 -6.45 9.21
CA ALA A 71 -6.88 -6.75 8.88
C ALA A 71 -5.99 -5.51 9.02
N LEU A 72 -6.45 -4.36 8.55
CA LEU A 72 -5.74 -3.08 8.69
C LEU A 72 -5.42 -2.75 10.15
N LYS A 73 -6.42 -2.87 11.03
CA LYS A 73 -6.25 -2.63 12.46
C LYS A 73 -5.19 -3.55 13.07
N GLU A 74 -5.21 -4.82 12.71
CA GLU A 74 -4.23 -5.80 13.19
C GLU A 74 -2.83 -5.52 12.62
N ILE A 75 -2.73 -5.24 11.33
CA ILE A 75 -1.44 -4.92 10.69
C ILE A 75 -0.82 -3.67 11.30
N ARG A 76 -1.62 -2.66 11.61
CA ARG A 76 -1.13 -1.41 12.21
C ARG A 76 -0.49 -1.61 13.58
N LYS A 77 -0.83 -2.64 14.31
CA LYS A 77 -0.22 -2.95 15.61
C LYS A 77 1.27 -3.27 15.50
N PHE A 78 1.71 -3.89 14.40
CA PHE A 78 3.11 -4.24 14.19
C PHE A 78 3.77 -3.54 13.01
N ALA A 79 3.00 -2.90 12.14
CA ALA A 79 3.51 -2.17 10.97
C ALA A 79 2.80 -0.80 10.86
N PRO A 80 3.09 0.13 11.78
CA PRO A 80 2.33 1.39 11.87
C PRO A 80 2.58 2.35 10.70
N ARG A 81 3.64 2.17 9.94
CA ARG A 81 4.05 3.05 8.84
C ARG A 81 3.98 2.41 7.46
N LEU A 82 3.56 1.15 7.38
CA LEU A 82 3.44 0.44 6.11
C LEU A 82 2.43 1.16 5.20
N PRO A 83 2.80 1.57 3.98
CA PRO A 83 1.84 2.08 3.01
C PRO A 83 0.76 1.04 2.72
N ILE A 84 -0.49 1.35 3.04
CA ILE A 84 -1.64 0.49 2.78
C ILE A 84 -2.68 1.32 2.03
N ILE A 85 -2.96 0.93 0.80
CA ILE A 85 -3.98 1.54 -0.04
C ILE A 85 -5.19 0.63 -0.08
N MET A 86 -6.33 1.15 0.40
CA MET A 86 -7.58 0.41 0.37
C MET A 86 -8.18 0.44 -1.03
N LEU A 87 -8.70 -0.68 -1.48
CA LEU A 87 -9.52 -0.75 -2.68
C LEU A 87 -10.99 -0.91 -2.27
N SER A 88 -11.83 -0.01 -2.71
CA SER A 88 -13.25 0.02 -2.34
C SER A 88 -14.13 0.07 -3.57
N THR A 89 -15.36 -0.47 -3.45
CA THR A 89 -16.36 -0.34 -4.51
C THR A 89 -16.78 1.13 -4.68
N LEU A 90 -17.19 1.51 -5.90
CA LEU A 90 -17.68 2.85 -6.22
C LEU A 90 -19.17 2.99 -5.85
N THR A 91 -19.51 2.63 -4.61
CA THR A 91 -20.84 2.74 -4.04
C THR A 91 -20.81 3.63 -2.81
N LEU A 92 -21.95 4.13 -2.36
CA LEU A 92 -22.00 4.92 -1.13
C LEU A 92 -21.51 4.13 0.10
N PRO A 93 -21.92 2.85 0.31
CA PRO A 93 -21.33 2.02 1.37
C PRO A 93 -19.82 1.83 1.23
N GLY A 94 -19.31 1.67 0.01
CA GLY A 94 -17.87 1.57 -0.26
C GLY A 94 -17.12 2.85 0.10
N ALA A 95 -17.68 4.02 -0.20
CA ALA A 95 -17.10 5.29 0.18
C ALA A 95 -17.04 5.49 1.70
N ARG A 96 -18.10 5.10 2.41
CA ARG A 96 -18.12 5.13 3.89
C ARG A 96 -17.10 4.20 4.49
N ALA A 97 -16.97 2.99 3.95
CA ALA A 97 -15.97 2.02 4.39
C ALA A 97 -14.54 2.53 4.16
N ALA A 98 -14.29 3.20 3.04
CA ALA A 98 -12.99 3.81 2.76
C ALA A 98 -12.65 4.91 3.78
N ILE A 99 -13.61 5.75 4.15
CA ILE A 99 -13.43 6.78 5.17
C ILE A 99 -13.13 6.12 6.53
N ASP A 100 -13.87 5.09 6.90
CA ASP A 100 -13.64 4.32 8.13
C ASP A 100 -12.22 3.72 8.16
N ALA A 101 -11.78 3.17 7.04
CA ALA A 101 -10.42 2.65 6.91
C ALA A 101 -9.37 3.75 7.11
N LEU A 102 -9.56 4.93 6.54
CA LEU A 102 -8.65 6.07 6.75
C LEU A 102 -8.57 6.46 8.23
N LEU A 103 -9.70 6.47 8.93
CA LEU A 103 -9.74 6.74 10.37
C LEU A 103 -9.00 5.68 11.19
N HIS A 104 -8.88 4.46 10.68
CA HIS A 104 -8.16 3.37 11.33
C HIS A 104 -6.73 3.18 10.83
N GLY A 105 -6.22 4.12 10.05
CA GLY A 105 -4.82 4.16 9.70
C GLY A 105 -4.45 3.72 8.29
N ALA A 106 -5.42 3.54 7.38
CA ALA A 106 -5.10 3.36 5.96
C ALA A 106 -4.38 4.60 5.43
N SER A 107 -3.43 4.40 4.54
CA SER A 107 -2.66 5.51 3.97
C SER A 107 -3.46 6.29 2.94
N ASP A 108 -4.27 5.59 2.14
CA ASP A 108 -5.12 6.18 1.12
C ASP A 108 -6.14 5.14 0.65
N TYR A 109 -6.99 5.51 -0.26
CA TYR A 109 -7.94 4.61 -0.90
C TYR A 109 -8.07 4.89 -2.40
N VAL A 110 -8.50 3.87 -3.14
CA VAL A 110 -8.77 3.94 -4.58
C VAL A 110 -10.06 3.20 -4.86
N GLY A 111 -10.92 3.76 -5.70
CA GLY A 111 -12.12 3.08 -6.16
C GLY A 111 -11.79 1.94 -7.11
N LYS A 112 -12.43 0.79 -6.93
CA LYS A 112 -12.31 -0.32 -7.87
C LYS A 112 -12.93 0.08 -9.21
N PRO A 113 -12.31 -0.30 -10.35
CA PRO A 113 -12.94 -0.05 -11.65
C PRO A 113 -14.28 -0.76 -11.74
N ALA A 114 -15.23 -0.13 -12.42
CA ALA A 114 -16.57 -0.70 -12.62
C ALA A 114 -16.47 -2.00 -13.41
N SER A 115 -17.30 -2.99 -13.06
CA SER A 115 -17.34 -4.28 -13.76
C SER A 115 -17.75 -4.15 -15.25
N SER A 116 -18.42 -3.04 -15.61
CA SER A 116 -18.77 -2.70 -16.98
C SER A 116 -17.63 -2.10 -17.79
N SER A 117 -16.52 -1.73 -17.15
CA SER A 117 -15.33 -1.23 -17.82
C SER A 117 -14.59 -2.39 -18.48
N GLY A 118 -14.01 -2.14 -19.67
CA GLY A 118 -13.13 -3.12 -20.30
C GLY A 118 -11.87 -3.34 -19.47
N MET A 119 -11.17 -4.45 -19.71
CA MET A 119 -9.96 -4.82 -18.99
C MET A 119 -8.86 -3.76 -19.14
N ASP A 120 -8.67 -3.22 -20.35
CA ASP A 120 -7.66 -2.20 -20.61
C ASP A 120 -7.92 -0.93 -19.81
N GLU A 121 -9.17 -0.52 -19.72
CA GLU A 121 -9.57 0.64 -18.90
C GLU A 121 -9.32 0.36 -17.41
N ALA A 122 -9.68 -0.83 -16.93
CA ALA A 122 -9.44 -1.23 -15.55
C ALA A 122 -7.94 -1.17 -15.20
N PHE A 123 -7.08 -1.67 -16.07
CA PHE A 123 -5.62 -1.60 -15.89
C PHE A 123 -5.12 -0.16 -15.84
N SER A 124 -5.61 0.69 -16.75
CA SER A 124 -5.21 2.10 -16.81
C SER A 124 -5.65 2.87 -15.58
N VAL A 125 -6.90 2.71 -15.16
CA VAL A 125 -7.45 3.37 -13.97
C VAL A 125 -6.64 3.00 -12.73
N LEU A 126 -6.38 1.71 -12.52
CA LEU A 126 -5.63 1.25 -11.37
C LEU A 126 -4.16 1.67 -11.40
N SER A 127 -3.49 1.54 -12.55
CA SER A 127 -2.09 1.95 -12.66
C SER A 127 -1.93 3.46 -12.43
N GLU A 128 -2.79 4.29 -13.00
CA GLU A 128 -2.75 5.75 -12.85
C GLU A 128 -3.12 6.22 -11.44
N SER A 129 -3.90 5.44 -10.70
CA SER A 129 -4.34 5.79 -9.36
C SER A 129 -3.41 5.22 -8.28
N VAL A 130 -3.05 3.95 -8.37
CA VAL A 130 -2.34 3.22 -7.30
C VAL A 130 -0.84 3.51 -7.32
N ILE A 131 -0.22 3.48 -8.48
CA ILE A 131 1.25 3.61 -8.59
C ILE A 131 1.75 4.95 -8.04
N PRO A 132 1.18 6.12 -8.42
CA PRO A 132 1.64 7.39 -7.87
C PRO A 132 1.43 7.50 -6.36
N LYS A 133 0.36 6.92 -5.83
CA LYS A 133 0.09 6.92 -4.39
C LYS A 133 1.14 6.11 -3.62
N ILE A 134 1.47 4.92 -4.11
CA ILE A 134 2.53 4.09 -3.51
C ILE A 134 3.87 4.84 -3.54
N LYS A 135 4.26 5.36 -4.68
CA LYS A 135 5.52 6.09 -4.83
C LYS A 135 5.60 7.32 -3.93
N GLY A 136 4.51 8.08 -3.85
CA GLY A 136 4.43 9.25 -2.99
C GLY A 136 4.58 8.90 -1.51
N LEU A 137 3.94 7.83 -1.05
CA LEU A 137 4.02 7.36 0.33
C LEU A 137 5.42 6.85 0.67
N ILE A 138 6.05 6.12 -0.23
CA ILE A 138 7.41 5.61 -0.01
C ILE A 138 8.42 6.77 0.05
N ARG A 139 8.28 7.77 -0.82
CA ARG A 139 9.12 8.98 -0.76
C ARG A 139 8.99 9.71 0.58
N ARG A 140 7.78 9.83 1.11
CA ARG A 140 7.54 10.45 2.43
C ARG A 140 8.26 9.69 3.54
N ILE A 141 8.20 8.36 3.52
CA ILE A 141 8.90 7.51 4.49
C ILE A 141 10.42 7.72 4.39
N GLN A 142 10.97 7.77 3.20
CA GLN A 142 12.39 8.02 2.97
C GLN A 142 12.81 9.40 3.49
N ILE A 143 12.02 10.44 3.23
CA ILE A 143 12.27 11.80 3.73
C ILE A 143 12.24 11.82 5.26
N VAL A 144 11.26 11.18 5.89
CA VAL A 144 11.16 11.09 7.35
C VAL A 144 12.36 10.35 7.93
N LYS A 145 12.81 9.24 7.32
CA LYS A 145 14.00 8.51 7.74
C LYS A 145 15.26 9.38 7.67
N VAL A 146 15.42 10.17 6.62
CA VAL A 146 16.55 11.11 6.49
C VAL A 146 16.44 12.21 7.54
N ALA A 147 15.26 12.74 7.79
CA ALA A 147 15.04 13.79 8.79
C ALA A 147 15.24 13.29 10.23
N THR A 148 14.93 12.02 10.51
CA THR A 148 15.11 11.41 11.84
C THR A 148 16.52 10.87 12.07
N GLN A 149 17.33 10.74 11.04
CA GLN A 149 18.78 10.60 11.18
C GLN A 149 19.31 11.95 11.60
N THR A 150 19.18 12.25 12.90
CA THR A 150 19.71 13.49 13.47
C THR A 150 21.19 13.61 13.10
N PRO A 151 21.58 14.69 12.42
CA PRO A 151 22.99 14.98 12.32
C PRO A 151 23.54 15.02 13.76
N LYS A 152 24.64 14.30 13.99
CA LYS A 152 25.36 14.43 15.25
C LYS A 152 25.47 15.91 15.55
N ARG A 153 24.91 16.34 16.68
CA ARG A 153 25.13 17.71 17.16
C ARG A 153 26.62 17.95 17.06
N LEU A 154 27.00 18.90 16.22
CA LEU A 154 28.35 19.43 16.28
C LEU A 154 28.54 19.93 17.72
N PRO A 155 29.65 19.52 18.36
CA PRO A 155 29.90 20.02 19.68
C PRO A 155 29.87 21.53 19.62
N ILE A 156 29.02 22.14 20.42
CA ILE A 156 29.05 23.55 20.64
C ILE A 156 30.43 23.80 21.27
N ASN A 157 31.30 24.40 20.48
CA ASN A 157 32.56 24.87 21.03
C ASN A 157 32.19 26.03 21.95
N GLU A 158 31.99 25.73 23.23
CA GLU A 158 31.98 26.78 24.24
C GLU A 158 33.40 27.33 24.25
N GLN A 159 33.57 28.48 23.58
CA GLN A 159 34.79 29.22 23.74
C GLN A 159 34.82 29.67 25.20
N PRO A 160 35.82 29.30 25.95
CA PRO A 160 36.01 29.88 27.28
C PRO A 160 36.26 31.38 27.13
N HIS A 161 35.49 32.18 27.85
CA HIS A 161 35.71 33.61 27.97
C HIS A 161 37.03 33.87 28.71
#